data_f45948bbbf81997b55f866360c5ff5aa
#
_entry.id   f45948bbbf81997b55f866360c5ff5aa
#
_cell.length_a   1.000
_cell.length_b   1.000
_cell.length_c   1.000
_cell.angle_alpha   90.00
_cell.angle_beta   90.00
_cell.angle_gamma   90.00
#
_symmetry.space_group_name_H-M   'P 1'
#
loop_
_entity.id
_entity.type
_entity.pdbx_description
1 polymer ?
#
loop_
_entity_poly.entity_id
_entity_poly.type
_entity_poly.pdbx_seq_one_letter_code
_entity_poly.pdbx_strand_id
1 'polypeptide(L)'
;MNDSVPVHRLQSLWQAEGEEHLNSLCWSPDDTLLAAAYADGSVAVFDTLDGSLIWRQCVHGLGTSAMAWSPDGALLASGGQQGGIRLWDPQTGDTLRTLDSGRSWVEFLCWSDEGLLASAAGRQIQLWDCEGSLRHALDPTGSTVTGLRWLPDGTLMSSCYGVVNSWSLERTSPTRFFPWKDSLLSLSVSPDNRFIAAGCQDSSIHLWYLQSGEDFQMSGYPTKVKHLSWSADGRFFATGGGQDLIIWDCAGKGPQSKEPAVLPVHSKPISSVRFSHADTRVASGGEDGLVYIFDLQQGVPLAGLLDDSGVTTMAWSHDDKVLAIGYSSGRIRLCPVPGHSD
;
A
#
# COMPACT_ATOMS: atom_id res chain seq x y z
N MET A 1 29.13 4.63 24.32
CA MET A 1 28.10 5.57 24.79
C MET A 1 27.30 5.93 23.53
N ASN A 2 26.12 5.36 23.39
CA ASN A 2 25.26 5.73 22.29
C ASN A 2 24.59 7.05 22.67
N ASP A 3 25.09 8.14 22.10
CA ASP A 3 24.31 9.38 22.06
C ASP A 3 23.09 9.10 21.18
N SER A 4 22.01 8.66 21.81
CA SER A 4 20.71 8.52 21.13
C SER A 4 20.28 9.92 20.72
N VAL A 5 20.32 10.19 19.41
CA VAL A 5 19.68 11.37 18.83
C VAL A 5 18.24 11.42 19.38
N PRO A 6 17.80 12.54 19.96
CA PRO A 6 16.46 12.61 20.52
C PRO A 6 15.43 12.43 19.41
N VAL A 7 14.74 11.31 19.45
CA VAL A 7 13.62 11.03 18.52
C VAL A 7 12.45 11.92 18.95
N HIS A 8 11.96 12.77 18.06
CA HIS A 8 10.77 13.57 18.35
C HIS A 8 9.57 12.65 18.58
N ARG A 9 8.86 12.88 19.68
CA ARG A 9 7.59 12.17 19.90
C ARG A 9 6.53 12.75 18.99
N LEU A 10 5.96 11.93 18.11
CA LEU A 10 4.81 12.32 17.32
C LEU A 10 3.62 12.63 18.24
N GLN A 11 2.96 13.74 17.96
CA GLN A 11 1.73 14.12 18.63
C GLN A 11 0.58 13.98 17.65
N SER A 12 -0.56 13.46 18.08
CA SER A 12 -1.73 13.37 17.21
C SER A 12 -2.37 14.75 17.07
N LEU A 13 -2.69 15.14 15.84
CA LEU A 13 -3.63 16.25 15.57
C LEU A 13 -5.00 15.88 16.12
N TRP A 14 -5.43 14.68 15.81
CA TRP A 14 -6.64 14.05 16.34
C TRP A 14 -6.49 12.53 16.37
N GLN A 15 -7.41 11.89 17.08
CA GLN A 15 -7.58 10.45 17.05
C GLN A 15 -9.06 10.09 17.00
N ALA A 16 -9.39 9.03 16.29
CA ALA A 16 -10.72 8.41 16.30
C ALA A 16 -10.61 7.00 16.88
N GLU A 17 -11.50 6.68 17.80
CA GLU A 17 -11.58 5.32 18.36
C GLU A 17 -12.45 4.46 17.44
N GLY A 18 -12.06 3.19 17.27
CA GLY A 18 -12.81 2.18 16.55
C GLY A 18 -12.97 0.94 17.40
N GLU A 19 -13.93 0.11 17.05
CA GLU A 19 -14.22 -1.15 17.75
C GLU A 19 -13.73 -2.37 16.97
N GLU A 20 -13.42 -2.19 15.67
CA GLU A 20 -13.12 -3.26 14.75
C GLU A 20 -11.74 -3.09 14.12
N HIS A 21 -11.07 -4.21 13.85
CA HIS A 21 -9.74 -4.20 13.23
C HIS A 21 -9.71 -3.40 11.94
N LEU A 22 -8.73 -2.50 11.83
CA LEU A 22 -8.55 -1.64 10.67
C LEU A 22 -7.68 -2.36 9.62
N ASN A 23 -8.22 -2.56 8.43
CA ASN A 23 -7.53 -3.25 7.35
C ASN A 23 -6.72 -2.30 6.46
N SER A 24 -7.24 -1.10 6.18
CA SER A 24 -6.61 -0.15 5.27
C SER A 24 -7.01 1.29 5.57
N LEU A 25 -6.12 2.22 5.24
CA LEU A 25 -6.34 3.68 5.21
C LEU A 25 -5.89 4.22 3.87
N CYS A 26 -6.64 5.17 3.31
CA CYS A 26 -6.23 5.92 2.13
C CYS A 26 -6.76 7.36 2.15
N TRP A 27 -5.88 8.29 1.79
CA TRP A 27 -6.18 9.72 1.67
C TRP A 27 -6.91 10.00 0.35
N SER A 28 -7.83 10.97 0.36
CA SER A 28 -8.30 11.59 -0.88
C SER A 28 -7.16 12.33 -1.59
N PRO A 29 -7.19 12.49 -2.92
CA PRO A 29 -6.11 13.15 -3.66
C PRO A 29 -5.79 14.59 -3.22
N ASP A 30 -6.76 15.27 -2.59
CA ASP A 30 -6.65 16.64 -2.07
C ASP A 30 -6.31 16.71 -0.58
N ASP A 31 -6.08 15.55 0.06
CA ASP A 31 -5.80 15.39 1.49
C ASP A 31 -6.90 15.89 2.45
N THR A 32 -8.10 16.18 1.96
CA THR A 32 -9.19 16.69 2.81
C THR A 32 -9.96 15.59 3.52
N LEU A 33 -9.94 14.35 2.97
CA LEU A 33 -10.65 13.21 3.48
C LEU A 33 -9.71 12.01 3.72
N LEU A 34 -10.04 11.22 4.75
CA LEU A 34 -9.38 9.95 5.03
C LEU A 34 -10.41 8.83 5.04
N ALA A 35 -10.24 7.84 4.14
CA ALA A 35 -11.07 6.64 4.13
C ALA A 35 -10.43 5.51 4.92
N ALA A 36 -11.27 4.75 5.63
CA ALA A 36 -10.91 3.63 6.48
C ALA A 36 -11.74 2.38 6.16
N ALA A 37 -11.08 1.24 6.00
CA ALA A 37 -11.69 -0.07 5.78
C ALA A 37 -11.54 -0.96 7.01
N TYR A 38 -12.63 -1.59 7.45
CA TYR A 38 -12.67 -2.39 8.67
C TYR A 38 -12.98 -3.87 8.40
N ALA A 39 -12.59 -4.71 9.36
CA ALA A 39 -12.79 -6.15 9.29
C ALA A 39 -14.27 -6.58 9.40
N ASP A 40 -15.14 -5.74 9.94
CA ASP A 40 -16.59 -5.96 9.98
C ASP A 40 -17.29 -5.72 8.62
N GLY A 41 -16.55 -5.29 7.61
CA GLY A 41 -17.08 -4.93 6.29
C GLY A 41 -17.55 -3.49 6.19
N SER A 42 -17.26 -2.66 7.18
CA SER A 42 -17.56 -1.24 7.10
C SER A 42 -16.48 -0.46 6.36
N VAL A 43 -16.92 0.65 5.77
CA VAL A 43 -16.14 1.73 5.22
C VAL A 43 -16.53 3.00 5.97
N ALA A 44 -15.56 3.79 6.36
CA ALA A 44 -15.79 5.09 6.99
C ALA A 44 -14.96 6.17 6.31
N VAL A 45 -15.46 7.40 6.29
CA VAL A 45 -14.72 8.57 5.81
C VAL A 45 -14.73 9.64 6.91
N PHE A 46 -13.57 10.21 7.11
CA PHE A 46 -13.31 11.24 8.14
C PHE A 46 -12.83 12.53 7.47
N ASP A 47 -13.23 13.66 8.04
CA ASP A 47 -12.61 14.95 7.76
C ASP A 47 -11.19 14.95 8.36
N THR A 48 -10.21 15.34 7.59
CA THR A 48 -8.81 15.30 8.05
C THR A 48 -8.43 16.48 8.93
N LEU A 49 -9.20 17.58 8.91
CA LEU A 49 -8.94 18.76 9.69
C LEU A 49 -9.16 18.54 11.20
N ASP A 50 -10.28 17.89 11.56
CA ASP A 50 -10.70 17.72 12.95
C ASP A 50 -10.98 16.27 13.37
N GLY A 51 -10.92 15.32 12.43
CA GLY A 51 -11.17 13.90 12.67
C GLY A 51 -12.66 13.55 12.82
N SER A 52 -13.56 14.46 12.44
CA SER A 52 -14.99 14.17 12.48
C SER A 52 -15.37 13.07 11.50
N LEU A 53 -16.17 12.13 11.97
CA LEU A 53 -16.73 11.08 11.11
C LEU A 53 -17.79 11.70 10.20
N ILE A 54 -17.54 11.71 8.88
CA ILE A 54 -18.51 12.17 7.90
C ILE A 54 -19.59 11.11 7.70
N TRP A 55 -19.19 9.87 7.43
CA TRP A 55 -20.10 8.73 7.34
C TRP A 55 -19.38 7.40 7.61
N ARG A 56 -20.18 6.38 7.97
CA ARG A 56 -19.77 4.97 8.06
C ARG A 56 -20.88 4.09 7.53
N GLN A 57 -20.55 3.14 6.65
CA GLN A 57 -21.47 2.18 6.04
C GLN A 57 -20.90 0.77 6.15
N CYS A 58 -21.72 -0.19 6.60
CA CYS A 58 -21.36 -1.61 6.68
C CYS A 58 -22.04 -2.35 5.52
N VAL A 59 -21.28 -2.69 4.46
CA VAL A 59 -21.86 -3.21 3.22
C VAL A 59 -21.11 -4.43 2.66
N HIS A 60 -19.92 -4.75 3.16
CA HIS A 60 -19.09 -5.82 2.63
C HIS A 60 -19.13 -7.11 3.47
N GLY A 61 -20.11 -7.25 4.35
CA GLY A 61 -20.35 -8.48 5.12
C GLY A 61 -19.17 -8.87 6.01
N LEU A 62 -18.34 -9.80 5.55
CA LEU A 62 -17.24 -10.37 6.36
C LEU A 62 -15.94 -9.56 6.34
N GLY A 63 -15.89 -8.40 5.70
CA GLY A 63 -14.71 -7.53 5.70
C GLY A 63 -14.56 -6.72 4.43
N THR A 64 -14.14 -5.46 4.60
CA THR A 64 -13.65 -4.60 3.51
C THR A 64 -12.16 -4.84 3.34
N SER A 65 -11.74 -5.34 2.17
CA SER A 65 -10.36 -5.75 1.91
C SER A 65 -9.58 -4.75 1.07
N ALA A 66 -10.27 -3.97 0.23
CA ALA A 66 -9.63 -3.01 -0.66
C ALA A 66 -10.41 -1.70 -0.75
N MET A 67 -9.67 -0.59 -0.88
CA MET A 67 -10.21 0.74 -1.18
C MET A 67 -9.28 1.48 -2.13
N ALA A 68 -9.85 2.35 -2.96
CA ALA A 68 -9.08 3.26 -3.83
C ALA A 68 -9.90 4.50 -4.17
N TRP A 69 -9.28 5.68 -4.10
CA TRP A 69 -9.84 6.94 -4.57
C TRP A 69 -9.65 7.08 -6.07
N SER A 70 -10.65 7.64 -6.77
CA SER A 70 -10.45 8.11 -8.14
C SER A 70 -9.46 9.28 -8.17
N PRO A 71 -8.72 9.48 -9.29
CA PRO A 71 -7.68 10.52 -9.36
C PRO A 71 -8.20 11.93 -9.12
N ASP A 72 -9.46 12.19 -9.44
CA ASP A 72 -10.15 13.47 -9.24
C ASP A 72 -10.78 13.62 -7.84
N GLY A 73 -10.72 12.57 -7.01
CA GLY A 73 -11.34 12.53 -5.68
C GLY A 73 -12.87 12.45 -5.69
N ALA A 74 -13.51 12.36 -6.86
CA ALA A 74 -14.97 12.35 -6.97
C ALA A 74 -15.61 11.04 -6.52
N LEU A 75 -14.85 9.93 -6.55
CA LEU A 75 -15.32 8.59 -6.19
C LEU A 75 -14.37 7.92 -5.20
N LEU A 76 -14.95 7.21 -4.23
CA LEU A 76 -14.25 6.21 -3.45
C LEU A 76 -14.74 4.83 -3.92
N ALA A 77 -13.83 3.94 -4.30
CA ALA A 77 -14.14 2.53 -4.56
C ALA A 77 -13.81 1.69 -3.33
N SER A 78 -14.69 0.75 -2.97
CA SER A 78 -14.40 -0.25 -1.93
C SER A 78 -14.80 -1.65 -2.39
N GLY A 79 -14.04 -2.66 -1.96
CA GLY A 79 -14.25 -4.06 -2.28
C GLY A 79 -14.15 -4.94 -1.05
N GLY A 80 -14.87 -6.03 -1.03
CA GLY A 80 -14.95 -6.91 0.12
C GLY A 80 -14.98 -8.39 -0.22
N GLN A 81 -15.18 -9.19 0.81
CA GLN A 81 -15.09 -10.65 0.75
C GLN A 81 -16.25 -11.34 0.01
N GLN A 82 -17.26 -10.60 -0.42
CA GLN A 82 -18.42 -11.15 -1.15
C GLN A 82 -18.37 -10.86 -2.67
N GLY A 83 -17.26 -10.32 -3.20
CA GLY A 83 -17.10 -10.04 -4.62
C GLY A 83 -17.77 -8.76 -5.12
N GLY A 84 -18.47 -8.05 -4.26
CA GLY A 84 -19.11 -6.76 -4.58
C GLY A 84 -18.13 -5.59 -4.47
N ILE A 85 -18.17 -4.68 -5.44
CA ILE A 85 -17.48 -3.40 -5.38
C ILE A 85 -18.54 -2.30 -5.25
N ARG A 86 -18.30 -1.32 -4.41
CA ARG A 86 -19.12 -0.12 -4.28
C ARG A 86 -18.35 1.11 -4.75
N LEU A 87 -19.01 1.95 -5.55
CA LEU A 87 -18.55 3.30 -5.83
C LEU A 87 -19.41 4.25 -5.01
N TRP A 88 -18.76 5.09 -4.23
CA TRP A 88 -19.37 5.98 -3.24
C TRP A 88 -19.23 7.43 -3.65
N ASP A 89 -20.24 8.23 -3.34
CA ASP A 89 -20.06 9.66 -3.11
C ASP A 89 -19.31 9.86 -1.79
N PRO A 90 -18.08 10.38 -1.80
CA PRO A 90 -17.28 10.46 -0.58
C PRO A 90 -17.79 11.49 0.42
N GLN A 91 -18.62 12.45 0.00
CA GLN A 91 -19.16 13.47 0.89
C GLN A 91 -20.42 12.99 1.63
N THR A 92 -21.24 12.17 0.99
CA THR A 92 -22.54 11.75 1.56
C THR A 92 -22.54 10.32 2.06
N GLY A 93 -21.63 9.46 1.55
CA GLY A 93 -21.65 8.03 1.79
C GLY A 93 -22.72 7.28 1.03
N ASP A 94 -23.34 7.93 0.02
CA ASP A 94 -24.30 7.27 -0.84
C ASP A 94 -23.60 6.30 -1.80
N THR A 95 -24.14 5.11 -1.95
CA THR A 95 -23.69 4.17 -2.97
C THR A 95 -24.17 4.64 -4.35
N LEU A 96 -23.26 5.16 -5.15
CA LEU A 96 -23.58 5.60 -6.52
C LEU A 96 -23.71 4.41 -7.47
N ARG A 97 -22.86 3.38 -7.32
CA ARG A 97 -22.86 2.18 -8.16
C ARG A 97 -22.47 0.94 -7.35
N THR A 98 -22.99 -0.20 -7.80
CA THR A 98 -22.56 -1.52 -7.35
C THR A 98 -22.05 -2.29 -8.56
N LEU A 99 -20.82 -2.77 -8.49
CA LEU A 99 -20.19 -3.55 -9.54
C LEU A 99 -20.09 -5.00 -9.08
N ASP A 100 -20.42 -5.93 -9.97
CA ASP A 100 -20.33 -7.37 -9.69
C ASP A 100 -19.03 -7.92 -10.29
N SER A 101 -18.04 -8.17 -9.43
CA SER A 101 -16.78 -8.81 -9.83
C SER A 101 -16.78 -10.33 -9.60
N GLY A 102 -17.93 -10.92 -9.34
CA GLY A 102 -18.10 -12.34 -9.10
C GLY A 102 -18.23 -12.68 -7.61
N ARG A 103 -17.81 -13.91 -7.23
CA ARG A 103 -17.99 -14.42 -5.86
C ARG A 103 -16.69 -14.50 -5.05
N SER A 104 -15.55 -14.18 -5.67
CA SER A 104 -14.25 -14.16 -4.99
C SER A 104 -14.06 -12.86 -4.24
N TRP A 105 -13.21 -12.88 -3.23
CA TRP A 105 -12.82 -11.68 -2.51
C TRP A 105 -12.17 -10.67 -3.44
N VAL A 106 -12.59 -9.41 -3.34
CA VAL A 106 -11.95 -8.28 -4.02
C VAL A 106 -10.79 -7.82 -3.16
N GLU A 107 -9.60 -8.30 -3.44
CA GLU A 107 -8.41 -8.02 -2.63
C GLU A 107 -7.64 -6.78 -3.08
N PHE A 108 -7.83 -6.37 -4.35
CA PHE A 108 -7.13 -5.22 -4.91
C PHE A 108 -8.07 -4.35 -5.75
N LEU A 109 -7.94 -3.05 -5.52
CA LEU A 109 -8.56 -1.98 -6.29
C LEU A 109 -7.51 -0.91 -6.56
N CYS A 110 -7.39 -0.45 -7.78
CA CYS A 110 -6.54 0.70 -8.11
C CYS A 110 -7.09 1.44 -9.34
N TRP A 111 -7.07 2.76 -9.28
CA TRP A 111 -7.44 3.62 -10.40
C TRP A 111 -6.21 3.94 -11.25
N SER A 112 -6.41 4.02 -12.57
CA SER A 112 -5.45 4.66 -13.47
C SER A 112 -5.62 6.18 -13.44
N ASP A 113 -4.61 6.91 -13.89
CA ASP A 113 -4.68 8.38 -14.03
C ASP A 113 -5.78 8.82 -15.02
N GLU A 114 -6.18 7.93 -15.94
CA GLU A 114 -7.26 8.16 -16.92
C GLU A 114 -8.66 7.81 -16.39
N GLY A 115 -8.79 7.45 -15.10
CA GLY A 115 -10.08 7.16 -14.47
C GLY A 115 -10.65 5.76 -14.76
N LEU A 116 -9.81 4.77 -15.06
CA LEU A 116 -10.20 3.36 -15.11
C LEU A 116 -9.90 2.69 -13.76
N LEU A 117 -10.90 2.05 -13.16
CA LEU A 117 -10.75 1.23 -11.98
C LEU A 117 -10.39 -0.19 -12.37
N ALA A 118 -9.22 -0.67 -11.94
CA ALA A 118 -8.88 -2.08 -11.97
C ALA A 118 -9.27 -2.75 -10.66
N SER A 119 -9.93 -3.89 -10.76
CA SER A 119 -10.28 -4.76 -9.63
C SER A 119 -9.71 -6.15 -9.83
N ALA A 120 -9.23 -6.76 -8.74
CA ALA A 120 -8.82 -8.15 -8.73
C ALA A 120 -9.62 -8.94 -7.68
N ALA A 121 -10.35 -9.96 -8.16
CA ALA A 121 -11.16 -10.86 -7.38
C ALA A 121 -10.75 -12.32 -7.67
N GLY A 122 -10.01 -12.94 -6.75
CA GLY A 122 -9.41 -14.23 -6.97
C GLY A 122 -8.45 -14.21 -8.17
N ARG A 123 -8.77 -14.93 -9.24
CA ARG A 123 -7.98 -14.98 -10.49
C ARG A 123 -8.41 -14.00 -11.56
N GLN A 124 -9.53 -13.31 -11.34
CA GLN A 124 -10.13 -12.43 -12.33
C GLN A 124 -9.72 -10.98 -12.11
N ILE A 125 -9.29 -10.32 -13.19
CA ILE A 125 -9.04 -8.87 -13.23
C ILE A 125 -10.07 -8.26 -14.17
N GLN A 126 -10.74 -7.21 -13.71
CA GLN A 126 -11.76 -6.48 -14.48
C GLN A 126 -11.48 -4.99 -14.42
N LEU A 127 -11.79 -4.29 -15.51
CA LEU A 127 -11.57 -2.85 -15.65
C LEU A 127 -12.94 -2.17 -15.87
N TRP A 128 -13.19 -1.13 -15.09
CA TRP A 128 -14.45 -0.42 -15.00
C TRP A 128 -14.23 1.07 -15.27
N ASP A 129 -15.17 1.72 -15.90
CA ASP A 129 -15.18 3.18 -15.97
C ASP A 129 -15.78 3.83 -14.70
N CYS A 130 -15.75 5.16 -14.65
CA CYS A 130 -16.31 5.93 -13.53
C CYS A 130 -17.84 5.83 -13.43
N GLU A 131 -18.55 5.47 -14.52
CA GLU A 131 -19.98 5.20 -14.53
C GLU A 131 -20.30 3.78 -14.01
N GLY A 132 -19.28 2.95 -13.75
CA GLY A 132 -19.43 1.58 -13.29
C GLY A 132 -19.68 0.55 -14.39
N SER A 133 -19.45 0.91 -15.66
CA SER A 133 -19.58 -0.03 -16.78
C SER A 133 -18.30 -0.85 -16.93
N LEU A 134 -18.46 -2.17 -17.12
CA LEU A 134 -17.35 -3.07 -17.39
C LEU A 134 -16.75 -2.77 -18.77
N ARG A 135 -15.51 -2.32 -18.82
CA ARG A 135 -14.77 -2.04 -20.06
C ARG A 135 -14.00 -3.23 -20.57
N HIS A 136 -13.31 -3.93 -19.66
CA HIS A 136 -12.54 -5.11 -20.00
C HIS A 136 -12.66 -6.17 -18.90
N ALA A 137 -12.76 -7.42 -19.30
CA ALA A 137 -12.49 -8.59 -18.46
C ALA A 137 -11.22 -9.25 -19.00
N LEU A 138 -10.14 -9.22 -18.24
CA LEU A 138 -8.87 -9.81 -18.66
C LEU A 138 -8.93 -11.33 -18.53
N ASP A 139 -8.10 -12.04 -19.27
CA ASP A 139 -7.99 -13.49 -19.16
C ASP A 139 -7.59 -13.88 -17.72
N PRO A 140 -8.18 -14.93 -17.14
CA PRO A 140 -7.87 -15.30 -15.77
C PRO A 140 -6.38 -15.62 -15.57
N THR A 141 -5.81 -15.09 -14.49
CA THR A 141 -4.43 -15.41 -14.08
C THR A 141 -4.27 -16.88 -13.70
N GLY A 142 -3.03 -17.38 -13.68
CA GLY A 142 -2.72 -18.77 -13.31
C GLY A 142 -3.18 -19.17 -11.91
N SER A 143 -3.16 -18.21 -10.97
CA SER A 143 -3.62 -18.35 -9.58
C SER A 143 -4.21 -17.05 -9.06
N THR A 144 -4.61 -16.99 -7.78
CA THR A 144 -5.10 -15.78 -7.13
C THR A 144 -4.11 -14.61 -7.29
N VAL A 145 -4.64 -13.44 -7.65
CA VAL A 145 -3.87 -12.20 -7.76
C VAL A 145 -3.43 -11.77 -6.37
N THR A 146 -2.16 -11.45 -6.23
CA THR A 146 -1.52 -11.04 -4.96
C THR A 146 -0.97 -9.62 -4.98
N GLY A 147 -1.16 -8.91 -6.09
CA GLY A 147 -0.82 -7.50 -6.26
C GLY A 147 -1.36 -6.98 -7.58
N LEU A 148 -1.79 -5.73 -7.58
CA LEU A 148 -2.35 -5.04 -8.75
C LEU A 148 -1.92 -3.58 -8.73
N ARG A 149 -1.39 -3.06 -9.85
CA ARG A 149 -0.90 -1.70 -9.92
C ARG A 149 -0.88 -1.17 -11.35
N TRP A 150 -1.33 0.07 -11.53
CA TRP A 150 -1.12 0.82 -12.75
C TRP A 150 0.27 1.46 -12.77
N LEU A 151 0.89 1.49 -13.94
CA LEU A 151 2.07 2.31 -14.24
C LEU A 151 1.62 3.62 -14.90
N PRO A 152 2.46 4.67 -14.85
CA PRO A 152 2.12 5.98 -15.44
C PRO A 152 1.87 5.95 -16.95
N ASP A 153 2.39 4.93 -17.67
CA ASP A 153 2.18 4.75 -19.11
C ASP A 153 0.85 4.02 -19.44
N GLY A 154 -0.01 3.77 -18.46
CA GLY A 154 -1.27 3.05 -18.64
C GLY A 154 -1.13 1.53 -18.68
N THR A 155 0.06 0.98 -18.46
CA THR A 155 0.27 -0.47 -18.31
C THR A 155 -0.24 -0.93 -16.95
N LEU A 156 -1.05 -2.00 -16.93
CA LEU A 156 -1.45 -2.65 -15.69
C LEU A 156 -0.49 -3.79 -15.36
N MET A 157 -0.04 -3.87 -14.11
CA MET A 157 0.78 -4.96 -13.60
C MET A 157 0.00 -5.78 -12.57
N SER A 158 0.13 -7.10 -12.62
CA SER A 158 -0.44 -7.98 -11.59
C SER A 158 0.55 -9.08 -11.22
N SER A 159 0.59 -9.46 -9.94
CA SER A 159 1.33 -10.63 -9.47
C SER A 159 0.40 -11.75 -9.08
N CYS A 160 0.85 -12.98 -9.23
CA CYS A 160 0.22 -14.19 -8.74
C CYS A 160 1.30 -15.25 -8.46
N TYR A 161 0.92 -16.51 -8.14
CA TYR A 161 1.91 -17.56 -7.99
C TYR A 161 2.74 -17.72 -9.28
N GLY A 162 4.04 -17.63 -9.14
CA GLY A 162 4.99 -17.96 -10.21
C GLY A 162 5.21 -16.86 -11.25
N VAL A 163 4.51 -15.71 -11.21
CA VAL A 163 4.66 -14.72 -12.28
C VAL A 163 4.15 -13.34 -11.90
N VAL A 164 4.81 -12.30 -12.43
CA VAL A 164 4.22 -10.98 -12.61
C VAL A 164 3.82 -10.83 -14.08
N ASN A 165 2.59 -10.41 -14.31
CA ASN A 165 2.03 -10.16 -15.64
C ASN A 165 1.97 -8.66 -15.93
N SER A 166 2.26 -8.29 -17.16
CA SER A 166 2.03 -6.95 -17.71
C SER A 166 0.88 -7.01 -18.71
N TRP A 167 -0.05 -6.07 -18.63
CA TRP A 167 -1.28 -6.03 -19.43
C TRP A 167 -1.37 -4.71 -20.19
N SER A 168 -1.88 -4.77 -21.41
CA SER A 168 -2.26 -3.62 -22.22
C SER A 168 -3.78 -3.65 -22.40
N LEU A 169 -4.40 -2.48 -22.54
CA LEU A 169 -5.85 -2.36 -22.78
C LEU A 169 -6.29 -2.83 -24.17
N GLU A 170 -5.36 -3.10 -25.08
CA GLU A 170 -5.65 -3.52 -26.45
C GLU A 170 -6.06 -5.00 -26.55
N ARG A 171 -5.81 -5.80 -25.52
CA ARG A 171 -6.11 -7.23 -25.52
C ARG A 171 -6.37 -7.77 -24.11
N THR A 172 -7.03 -8.94 -24.03
CA THR A 172 -7.37 -9.58 -22.74
C THR A 172 -6.24 -10.42 -22.16
N SER A 173 -5.25 -10.84 -22.98
CA SER A 173 -4.12 -11.64 -22.53
C SER A 173 -2.92 -10.77 -22.13
N PRO A 174 -2.06 -11.23 -21.21
CA PRO A 174 -0.85 -10.49 -20.82
C PRO A 174 0.08 -10.22 -22.03
N THR A 175 0.75 -9.07 -21.99
CA THR A 175 1.73 -8.67 -23.02
C THR A 175 3.13 -9.12 -22.72
N ARG A 176 3.48 -9.18 -21.42
CA ARG A 176 4.79 -9.66 -20.93
C ARG A 176 4.61 -10.46 -19.66
N PHE A 177 5.59 -11.32 -19.40
CA PHE A 177 5.66 -12.19 -18.23
C PHE A 177 7.02 -12.03 -17.57
N PHE A 178 7.02 -11.95 -16.24
CA PHE A 178 8.21 -11.94 -15.40
C PHE A 178 8.10 -13.15 -14.47
N PRO A 179 8.64 -14.31 -14.89
CA PRO A 179 8.44 -15.57 -14.17
C PRO A 179 9.31 -15.66 -12.91
N TRP A 180 8.82 -16.36 -11.93
CA TRP A 180 9.54 -16.76 -10.73
C TRP A 180 9.03 -18.12 -10.24
N LYS A 181 9.87 -18.87 -9.53
CA LYS A 181 9.56 -20.26 -9.11
C LYS A 181 8.67 -20.37 -7.86
N ASP A 182 8.32 -19.25 -7.19
CA ASP A 182 7.66 -19.28 -5.88
C ASP A 182 6.41 -18.37 -5.84
N SER A 183 5.74 -18.42 -4.70
CA SER A 183 4.56 -17.58 -4.43
C SER A 183 4.96 -16.14 -4.18
N LEU A 184 4.48 -15.24 -5.03
CA LEU A 184 4.60 -13.81 -4.86
C LEU A 184 3.49 -13.33 -3.92
N LEU A 185 3.85 -12.59 -2.86
CA LEU A 185 2.92 -12.14 -1.81
C LEU A 185 2.58 -10.67 -1.92
N SER A 186 3.39 -9.92 -2.63
CA SER A 186 3.23 -8.48 -2.84
C SER A 186 3.88 -8.06 -4.14
N LEU A 187 3.47 -6.91 -4.66
CA LEU A 187 3.98 -6.32 -5.89
C LEU A 187 4.27 -4.84 -5.66
N SER A 188 5.43 -4.39 -6.08
CA SER A 188 5.79 -2.97 -6.11
C SER A 188 6.65 -2.68 -7.34
N VAL A 189 6.46 -1.51 -7.94
CA VAL A 189 7.27 -1.05 -9.08
C VAL A 189 7.94 0.25 -8.67
N SER A 190 9.23 0.40 -8.97
CA SER A 190 9.95 1.63 -8.66
C SER A 190 9.37 2.82 -9.44
N PRO A 191 9.27 4.02 -8.84
CA PRO A 191 8.68 5.19 -9.51
C PRO A 191 9.38 5.60 -10.80
N ASP A 192 10.67 5.29 -10.93
CA ASP A 192 11.47 5.51 -12.13
C ASP A 192 11.29 4.41 -13.21
N ASN A 193 10.37 3.46 -12.98
CA ASN A 193 10.08 2.33 -13.87
C ASN A 193 11.30 1.45 -14.22
N ARG A 194 12.31 1.37 -13.35
CA ARG A 194 13.45 0.48 -13.55
C ARG A 194 13.22 -0.93 -13.05
N PHE A 195 12.55 -1.07 -11.92
CA PHE A 195 12.44 -2.33 -11.19
C PHE A 195 10.99 -2.72 -10.91
N ILE A 196 10.73 -4.00 -11.05
CA ILE A 196 9.58 -4.68 -10.44
C ILE A 196 10.12 -5.43 -9.22
N ALA A 197 9.48 -5.29 -8.07
CA ALA A 197 9.82 -6.01 -6.85
C ALA A 197 8.61 -6.83 -6.37
N ALA A 198 8.86 -8.06 -5.96
CA ALA A 198 7.86 -8.91 -5.33
C ALA A 198 8.45 -9.52 -4.06
N GLY A 199 7.70 -9.44 -2.97
CA GLY A 199 8.01 -10.19 -1.75
C GLY A 199 7.53 -11.62 -1.91
N CYS A 200 8.33 -12.59 -1.44
CA CYS A 200 8.12 -14.00 -1.69
C CYS A 200 7.81 -14.79 -0.42
N GLN A 201 7.15 -15.94 -0.60
CA GLN A 201 6.81 -16.86 0.49
C GLN A 201 8.07 -17.52 1.10
N ASP A 202 9.14 -17.69 0.31
CA ASP A 202 10.42 -18.28 0.71
C ASP A 202 11.31 -17.34 1.54
N SER A 203 10.75 -16.25 2.08
CA SER A 203 11.48 -15.24 2.86
C SER A 203 12.55 -14.52 2.03
N SER A 204 12.24 -14.25 0.77
CA SER A 204 13.08 -13.46 -0.13
C SER A 204 12.29 -12.34 -0.79
N ILE A 205 13.01 -11.49 -1.51
CA ILE A 205 12.47 -10.54 -2.46
C ILE A 205 13.03 -10.88 -3.82
N HIS A 206 12.17 -10.90 -4.82
CA HIS A 206 12.60 -11.05 -6.19
C HIS A 206 12.44 -9.74 -6.94
N LEU A 207 13.49 -9.32 -7.65
CA LEU A 207 13.48 -8.13 -8.49
C LEU A 207 13.70 -8.50 -9.95
N TRP A 208 13.01 -7.78 -10.83
CA TRP A 208 13.25 -7.79 -12.26
C TRP A 208 13.56 -6.38 -12.74
N TYR A 209 14.47 -6.25 -13.70
CA TYR A 209 14.58 -5.03 -14.49
C TYR A 209 13.39 -4.96 -15.44
N LEU A 210 12.56 -3.93 -15.32
CA LEU A 210 11.33 -3.81 -16.12
C LEU A 210 11.60 -3.85 -17.62
N GLN A 211 12.69 -3.26 -18.09
CA GLN A 211 13.03 -3.19 -19.52
C GLN A 211 13.59 -4.51 -20.06
N SER A 212 14.65 -5.04 -19.46
CA SER A 212 15.35 -6.23 -19.95
C SER A 212 14.66 -7.53 -19.56
N GLY A 213 13.97 -7.57 -18.42
CA GLY A 213 13.44 -8.78 -17.80
C GLY A 213 14.50 -9.60 -17.06
N GLU A 214 15.77 -9.14 -17.04
CA GLU A 214 16.78 -9.74 -16.18
C GLU A 214 16.35 -9.64 -14.72
N ASP A 215 16.69 -10.66 -13.92
CA ASP A 215 16.21 -10.78 -12.57
C ASP A 215 17.30 -11.14 -11.57
N PHE A 216 17.02 -10.91 -10.30
CA PHE A 216 17.86 -11.36 -9.20
C PHE A 216 17.06 -11.48 -7.90
N GLN A 217 17.58 -12.30 -6.98
CA GLN A 217 16.95 -12.57 -5.69
C GLN A 217 17.75 -11.92 -4.56
N MET A 218 17.04 -11.27 -3.63
CA MET A 218 17.56 -10.79 -2.36
C MET A 218 17.06 -11.69 -1.24
N SER A 219 17.97 -12.33 -0.52
CA SER A 219 17.68 -13.30 0.55
C SER A 219 18.25 -12.83 1.88
N GLY A 220 17.98 -13.58 2.95
CA GLY A 220 18.46 -13.27 4.30
C GLY A 220 17.39 -12.70 5.23
N TYR A 221 16.14 -12.65 4.77
CA TYR A 221 15.02 -12.26 5.63
C TYR A 221 14.61 -13.39 6.58
N PRO A 222 14.30 -13.09 7.86
CA PRO A 222 13.91 -14.11 8.82
C PRO A 222 12.50 -14.69 8.56
N THR A 223 11.65 -13.95 7.86
CA THR A 223 10.28 -14.35 7.52
C THR A 223 9.89 -13.88 6.11
N LYS A 224 8.74 -14.35 5.64
CA LYS A 224 8.15 -13.89 4.37
C LYS A 224 8.02 -12.37 4.33
N VAL A 225 8.31 -11.79 3.15
CA VAL A 225 8.28 -10.34 2.95
C VAL A 225 6.98 -9.93 2.28
N LYS A 226 6.23 -9.02 2.90
CA LYS A 226 4.96 -8.51 2.37
C LYS A 226 4.96 -6.99 2.18
N HIS A 227 5.78 -6.28 2.96
CA HIS A 227 5.76 -4.82 3.02
C HIS A 227 6.93 -4.28 2.24
N LEU A 228 6.62 -3.60 1.14
CA LEU A 228 7.54 -3.05 0.17
C LEU A 228 7.20 -1.59 -0.08
N SER A 229 8.19 -0.72 -0.09
CA SER A 229 8.00 0.69 -0.43
C SER A 229 9.24 1.27 -1.08
N TRP A 230 9.06 2.12 -2.09
CA TRP A 230 10.13 2.84 -2.80
C TRP A 230 10.16 4.31 -2.41
N SER A 231 11.34 4.91 -2.35
CA SER A 231 11.48 6.37 -2.33
C SER A 231 11.01 6.97 -3.66
N ALA A 232 10.61 8.23 -3.65
CA ALA A 232 10.05 8.93 -4.81
C ALA A 232 10.97 8.89 -6.05
N ASP A 233 12.27 8.96 -5.84
CA ASP A 233 13.29 8.91 -6.89
C ASP A 233 13.66 7.48 -7.35
N GLY A 234 13.05 6.45 -6.77
CA GLY A 234 13.35 5.04 -7.04
C GLY A 234 14.74 4.57 -6.58
N ARG A 235 15.47 5.40 -5.82
CA ARG A 235 16.80 5.07 -5.34
C ARG A 235 16.77 4.13 -4.13
N PHE A 236 15.90 4.38 -3.16
CA PHE A 236 15.83 3.58 -1.96
C PHE A 236 14.62 2.67 -1.99
N PHE A 237 14.84 1.44 -1.54
CA PHE A 237 13.81 0.43 -1.43
C PHE A 237 13.76 -0.10 -0.01
N ALA A 238 12.65 0.17 0.69
CA ALA A 238 12.41 -0.25 2.07
C ALA A 238 11.54 -1.48 2.13
N THR A 239 11.89 -2.40 3.04
CA THR A 239 11.22 -3.68 3.19
C THR A 239 11.07 -4.07 4.64
N GLY A 240 9.96 -4.77 4.96
CA GLY A 240 9.70 -5.37 6.26
C GLY A 240 9.50 -6.87 6.13
N GLY A 241 10.47 -7.64 6.54
CA GLY A 241 10.41 -9.11 6.56
C GLY A 241 10.87 -9.65 7.91
N GLY A 242 10.32 -9.12 9.01
CA GLY A 242 10.71 -9.42 10.38
C GLY A 242 10.53 -8.20 11.26
N GLN A 243 11.42 -8.01 12.21
CA GLN A 243 11.43 -6.89 13.17
C GLN A 243 12.27 -5.69 12.69
N ASP A 244 13.15 -5.93 11.72
CA ASP A 244 14.09 -4.93 11.24
C ASP A 244 13.55 -4.24 9.99
N LEU A 245 13.68 -2.92 9.92
CA LEU A 245 13.47 -2.15 8.71
C LEU A 245 14.75 -2.25 7.86
N ILE A 246 14.62 -2.79 6.66
CA ILE A 246 15.74 -3.03 5.75
C ILE A 246 15.65 -2.08 4.56
N ILE A 247 16.74 -1.33 4.33
CA ILE A 247 16.82 -0.32 3.27
C ILE A 247 17.91 -0.71 2.26
N TRP A 248 17.51 -0.84 1.02
CA TRP A 248 18.39 -1.13 -0.11
C TRP A 248 18.67 0.14 -0.92
N ASP A 249 19.93 0.41 -1.26
CA ASP A 249 20.30 1.44 -2.24
C ASP A 249 20.28 0.85 -3.65
N CYS A 250 19.29 1.23 -4.44
CA CYS A 250 19.09 0.80 -5.82
C CYS A 250 19.73 1.75 -6.85
N ALA A 251 20.60 2.67 -6.43
CA ALA A 251 21.32 3.55 -7.36
C ALA A 251 22.21 2.77 -8.34
N GLY A 252 22.46 3.35 -9.52
CA GLY A 252 23.29 2.75 -10.57
C GLY A 252 22.64 1.50 -11.16
N LYS A 253 23.35 0.35 -11.09
CA LYS A 253 22.83 -0.94 -11.59
C LYS A 253 21.84 -1.64 -10.64
N GLY A 254 21.41 -1.00 -9.56
CA GLY A 254 20.51 -1.60 -8.59
C GLY A 254 21.22 -2.09 -7.32
N PRO A 255 20.53 -2.91 -6.49
CA PRO A 255 21.06 -3.36 -5.20
C PRO A 255 22.02 -4.57 -5.30
N GLN A 256 22.26 -5.11 -6.48
CA GLN A 256 23.17 -6.25 -6.68
C GLN A 256 24.56 -5.96 -6.09
N SER A 257 25.08 -6.89 -5.29
CA SER A 257 26.40 -6.79 -4.64
C SER A 257 26.52 -5.63 -3.64
N LYS A 258 25.41 -5.06 -3.20
CA LYS A 258 25.37 -4.08 -2.11
C LYS A 258 24.80 -4.74 -0.84
N GLU A 259 25.30 -4.29 0.30
CA GLU A 259 24.69 -4.65 1.60
C GLU A 259 23.59 -3.64 1.93
N PRO A 260 22.43 -4.09 2.43
CA PRO A 260 21.39 -3.18 2.88
C PRO A 260 21.75 -2.54 4.22
N ALA A 261 21.20 -1.37 4.48
CA ALA A 261 21.14 -0.86 5.84
C ALA A 261 20.04 -1.61 6.61
N VAL A 262 20.40 -2.11 7.81
CA VAL A 262 19.50 -2.83 8.69
C VAL A 262 19.25 -1.99 9.92
N LEU A 263 18.01 -1.60 10.14
CA LEU A 263 17.58 -0.78 11.28
C LEU A 263 16.74 -1.64 12.24
N PRO A 264 17.30 -2.03 13.41
CA PRO A 264 16.60 -2.86 14.40
C PRO A 264 15.64 -1.97 15.23
N VAL A 265 14.45 -1.69 14.70
CA VAL A 265 13.55 -0.69 15.29
C VAL A 265 12.36 -1.28 16.03
N HIS A 266 11.95 -2.50 15.73
CA HIS A 266 10.77 -3.11 16.32
C HIS A 266 11.09 -4.34 17.18
N SER A 267 10.20 -4.64 18.13
CA SER A 267 10.28 -5.85 18.97
C SER A 267 9.34 -6.97 18.49
N LYS A 268 8.43 -6.66 17.57
CA LYS A 268 7.54 -7.58 16.88
C LYS A 268 7.59 -7.33 15.36
N PRO A 269 6.97 -8.21 14.54
CA PRO A 269 7.00 -8.04 13.10
C PRO A 269 6.49 -6.67 12.64
N ILE A 270 7.15 -6.15 11.60
CA ILE A 270 6.70 -4.96 10.87
C ILE A 270 5.43 -5.31 10.08
N SER A 271 4.41 -4.49 10.24
CA SER A 271 3.10 -4.62 9.59
C SER A 271 2.85 -3.57 8.51
N SER A 272 3.65 -2.51 8.47
CA SER A 272 3.55 -1.49 7.43
C SER A 272 4.89 -0.78 7.23
N VAL A 273 5.26 -0.53 5.96
CA VAL A 273 6.41 0.28 5.56
C VAL A 273 5.96 1.25 4.49
N ARG A 274 6.22 2.55 4.65
CA ARG A 274 5.82 3.58 3.69
C ARG A 274 6.88 4.67 3.57
N PHE A 275 7.39 4.88 2.35
CA PHE A 275 8.11 6.10 2.02
C PHE A 275 7.14 7.26 1.85
N SER A 276 7.58 8.46 2.13
CA SER A 276 6.96 9.72 1.72
C SER A 276 6.96 9.87 0.19
N HIS A 277 6.15 10.79 -0.35
CA HIS A 277 5.94 10.94 -1.79
C HIS A 277 7.02 11.78 -2.47
N ALA A 278 7.65 12.71 -1.76
CA ALA A 278 8.56 13.70 -2.36
C ALA A 278 10.00 13.60 -1.85
N ASP A 279 10.25 12.94 -0.72
CA ASP A 279 11.57 12.91 -0.09
C ASP A 279 12.03 11.50 0.31
N THR A 280 13.02 11.39 1.19
CA THR A 280 13.62 10.12 1.62
C THR A 280 13.21 9.70 3.04
N ARG A 281 12.11 10.25 3.56
CA ARG A 281 11.56 9.81 4.84
C ARG A 281 10.82 8.49 4.68
N VAL A 282 11.10 7.56 5.57
CA VAL A 282 10.42 6.27 5.60
C VAL A 282 9.79 6.05 6.97
N ALA A 283 8.52 5.65 6.97
CA ALA A 283 7.79 5.23 8.16
C ALA A 283 7.70 3.72 8.21
N SER A 284 7.97 3.13 9.39
CA SER A 284 7.69 1.73 9.71
C SER A 284 6.76 1.64 10.90
N GLY A 285 5.78 0.73 10.83
CA GLY A 285 4.86 0.40 11.91
C GLY A 285 4.90 -1.09 12.20
N GLY A 286 4.90 -1.45 13.49
CA GLY A 286 5.02 -2.83 13.96
C GLY A 286 3.81 -3.31 14.75
N GLU A 287 3.67 -4.63 14.87
CA GLU A 287 2.69 -5.27 15.76
C GLU A 287 2.96 -4.97 17.25
N ASP A 288 4.10 -4.34 17.57
CA ASP A 288 4.43 -3.84 18.90
C ASP A 288 3.81 -2.48 19.23
N GLY A 289 3.08 -1.89 18.29
CA GLY A 289 2.44 -0.58 18.41
C GLY A 289 3.38 0.58 18.18
N LEU A 290 4.67 0.33 17.89
CA LEU A 290 5.63 1.37 17.59
C LEU A 290 5.47 1.83 16.13
N VAL A 291 5.44 3.15 15.93
CA VAL A 291 5.68 3.82 14.65
C VAL A 291 7.01 4.52 14.74
N TYR A 292 7.81 4.39 13.70
CA TYR A 292 9.14 4.96 13.61
C TYR A 292 9.34 5.63 12.25
N ILE A 293 9.80 6.87 12.25
CA ILE A 293 10.10 7.62 11.03
C ILE A 293 11.60 7.88 10.99
N PHE A 294 12.23 7.53 9.89
CA PHE A 294 13.65 7.71 9.64
C PHE A 294 13.86 8.60 8.41
N ASP A 295 14.82 9.53 8.51
CA ASP A 295 15.27 10.34 7.40
C ASP A 295 16.57 9.75 6.83
N LEU A 296 16.49 9.18 5.64
CA LEU A 296 17.66 8.54 5.00
C LEU A 296 18.69 9.56 4.51
N GLN A 297 18.29 10.78 4.18
CA GLN A 297 19.21 11.81 3.74
C GLN A 297 20.10 12.30 4.89
N GLN A 298 19.50 12.47 6.07
CA GLN A 298 20.22 12.84 7.28
C GLN A 298 20.85 11.65 8.01
N GLY A 299 20.38 10.44 7.71
CA GLY A 299 20.86 9.21 8.36
C GLY A 299 20.46 9.09 9.83
N VAL A 300 19.37 9.75 10.25
CA VAL A 300 18.93 9.83 11.64
C VAL A 300 17.45 9.45 11.82
N PRO A 301 17.08 8.93 13.00
CA PRO A 301 15.70 8.82 13.40
C PRO A 301 15.08 10.22 13.57
N LEU A 302 13.94 10.44 12.92
CA LEU A 302 13.25 11.72 12.94
C LEU A 302 12.21 11.79 14.05
N ALA A 303 11.31 10.81 14.09
CA ALA A 303 10.19 10.81 15.03
C ALA A 303 9.69 9.39 15.34
N GLY A 304 8.96 9.25 16.44
CA GLY A 304 8.34 7.98 16.82
C GLY A 304 7.11 8.16 17.70
N LEU A 305 6.25 7.14 17.69
CA LEU A 305 5.06 7.05 18.53
C LEU A 305 4.86 5.60 18.95
N LEU A 306 4.58 5.38 20.23
CA LEU A 306 4.20 4.08 20.75
C LEU A 306 2.73 4.10 21.18
N ASP A 307 1.99 3.11 20.76
CA ASP A 307 0.61 2.85 21.14
C ASP A 307 0.50 1.47 21.81
N ASP A 308 -0.59 1.23 22.55
CA ASP A 308 -0.89 -0.03 23.20
C ASP A 308 -1.43 -1.10 22.25
N SER A 309 -1.79 -0.70 21.02
CA SER A 309 -2.32 -1.56 19.98
C SER A 309 -1.35 -1.64 18.79
N GLY A 310 -1.24 -2.83 18.18
CA GLY A 310 -0.37 -3.04 17.03
C GLY A 310 -0.79 -2.20 15.82
N VAL A 311 0.18 -1.64 15.10
CA VAL A 311 -0.05 -0.93 13.85
C VAL A 311 -0.49 -1.94 12.78
N THR A 312 -1.49 -1.60 11.99
CA THR A 312 -1.96 -2.43 10.86
C THR A 312 -1.67 -1.81 9.51
N THR A 313 -1.78 -0.49 9.42
CA THR A 313 -1.60 0.25 8.18
C THR A 313 -1.14 1.67 8.46
N MET A 314 -0.44 2.27 7.50
CA MET A 314 -0.06 3.67 7.53
C MET A 314 -0.18 4.26 6.12
N ALA A 315 -0.49 5.56 6.05
CA ALA A 315 -0.54 6.32 4.80
C ALA A 315 -0.06 7.76 5.03
N TRP A 316 0.88 8.22 4.19
CA TRP A 316 1.28 9.62 4.13
C TRP A 316 0.21 10.45 3.43
N SER A 317 -0.03 11.68 3.87
CA SER A 317 -0.72 12.68 3.06
C SER A 317 0.09 12.96 1.79
N HIS A 318 -0.55 13.39 0.70
CA HIS A 318 0.14 13.65 -0.57
C HIS A 318 1.14 14.80 -0.46
N ASP A 319 0.93 15.73 0.48
CA ASP A 319 1.87 16.82 0.79
C ASP A 319 2.99 16.42 1.79
N ASP A 320 3.03 15.15 2.21
CA ASP A 320 4.01 14.56 3.15
C ASP A 320 4.10 15.23 4.53
N LYS A 321 3.10 16.02 4.92
CA LYS A 321 3.11 16.70 6.22
C LYS A 321 2.48 15.90 7.34
N VAL A 322 1.61 14.94 7.00
CA VAL A 322 0.84 14.17 7.96
C VAL A 322 0.94 12.68 7.68
N LEU A 323 1.11 11.88 8.73
CA LEU A 323 1.02 10.43 8.66
C LEU A 323 -0.27 9.97 9.32
N ALA A 324 -1.12 9.27 8.57
CA ALA A 324 -2.26 8.54 9.09
C ALA A 324 -1.80 7.15 9.55
N ILE A 325 -2.18 6.76 10.77
CA ILE A 325 -1.78 5.50 11.41
C ILE A 325 -3.04 4.78 11.85
N GLY A 326 -3.19 3.54 11.40
CA GLY A 326 -4.28 2.66 11.77
C GLY A 326 -3.81 1.50 12.64
N TYR A 327 -4.62 1.13 13.61
CA TYR A 327 -4.30 0.14 14.63
C TYR A 327 -5.25 -1.05 14.62
N SER A 328 -4.80 -2.16 15.18
CA SER A 328 -5.59 -3.39 15.32
C SER A 328 -6.82 -3.25 16.23
N SER A 329 -6.84 -2.24 17.09
CA SER A 329 -8.01 -1.84 17.89
C SER A 329 -9.09 -1.09 17.09
N GLY A 330 -8.81 -0.73 15.83
CA GLY A 330 -9.65 0.15 15.02
C GLY A 330 -9.36 1.64 15.20
N ARG A 331 -8.50 2.00 16.15
CA ARG A 331 -8.08 3.38 16.36
C ARG A 331 -7.37 3.93 15.13
N ILE A 332 -7.61 5.20 14.83
CA ILE A 332 -6.90 5.98 13.82
C ILE A 332 -6.25 7.17 14.51
N ARG A 333 -5.01 7.47 14.15
CA ARG A 333 -4.33 8.71 14.54
C ARG A 333 -3.81 9.45 13.31
N LEU A 334 -4.00 10.75 13.27
CA LEU A 334 -3.29 11.64 12.37
C LEU A 334 -2.18 12.36 13.12
N CYS A 335 -0.96 12.25 12.62
CA CYS A 335 0.21 12.82 13.26
C CYS A 335 0.96 13.73 12.27
N PRO A 336 1.18 15.02 12.61
CA PRO A 336 2.04 15.87 11.82
C PRO A 336 3.47 15.35 11.92
N VAL A 337 4.15 15.32 10.80
CA VAL A 337 5.54 14.86 10.74
C VAL A 337 6.44 16.07 10.68
N PRO A 338 7.48 16.17 11.54
CA PRO A 338 8.42 17.28 11.50
C PRO A 338 9.01 17.43 10.09
N GLY A 339 9.01 18.65 9.56
CA GLY A 339 9.72 18.99 8.33
C GLY A 339 11.23 18.91 8.51
N HIS A 340 11.96 18.95 7.40
CA HIS A 340 13.39 19.24 7.48
C HIS A 340 13.53 20.61 8.16
N SER A 341 14.34 20.67 9.22
CA SER A 341 14.75 21.95 9.79
C SER A 341 15.51 22.70 8.69
N ASP A 342 14.99 23.85 8.26
CA ASP A 342 15.69 24.76 7.37
C ASP A 342 17.04 25.22 7.95
#